data_6a775a436e4bade702ae6c79c8b138f4
#
_entry.id   6a775a436e4bade702ae6c79c8b138f4
#
_cell.length_a   1.000
_cell.length_b   1.000
_cell.length_c   1.000
_cell.angle_alpha   90.00
_cell.angle_beta   90.00
_cell.angle_gamma   90.00
#
_symmetry.space_group_name_H-M   'P 1'
#
loop_
_entity.id
_entity.type
_entity.pdbx_description
1 polymer ?
#
loop_
_entity_poly.entity_id
_entity_poly.type
_entity_poly.pdbx_seq_one_letter_code
_entity_poly.pdbx_strand_id
1 'polypeptide(L)'
;MTRVDVTEGFGLDNLPYGVFSPAGGTPRVGARVGGHVLDLAVLLDDPVFAAPALNPFMAQGRARWTEVRAEIAARAAGDVPDEAVHAVGDVTLHLPFEVADYVDFYASEHHATNLGRLFRPDSDPLLPNWKHLPVGYHGRAGTVVVSGTDVVRPSGQRKAPGDPAPTFGPSRRLDIEAELGFVVGTGSPGVPIAVEDFAEHVFGAVLVNDWSARDLQAWEYVPLGPHLGKSFATSISPWVVPLAALEAARVPLPGQDPTPLPYLRETTSWGLDVELVVEWNGEEVSRPPYREMYWSPAQMLAHLTSNGAAARTGDLFASGTVSGPGKRQRGAFIELTWGGQEPVTVRGEERTFLLDGDHVLISGSAAGAAGGRIAFGDVRGAIAAPSSSGRTDT
;
A
#
# COMPACT_ATOMS: atom_id res chain seq x y z
N MET A 1 -27.03 17.34 16.61
CA MET A 1 -26.73 15.92 16.91
C MET A 1 -27.11 15.10 15.70
N THR A 2 -26.13 14.48 15.06
CA THR A 2 -26.29 13.69 13.83
C THR A 2 -26.08 12.21 14.13
N ARG A 3 -26.99 11.36 13.63
CA ARG A 3 -26.76 9.92 13.62
C ARG A 3 -25.99 9.55 12.36
N VAL A 4 -24.84 8.91 12.51
CA VAL A 4 -23.97 8.53 11.40
C VAL A 4 -24.48 7.22 10.80
N ASP A 5 -24.78 7.22 9.49
CA ASP A 5 -25.14 5.98 8.80
C ASP A 5 -23.93 5.10 8.59
N VAL A 6 -24.04 3.84 9.02
CA VAL A 6 -23.01 2.82 8.85
C VAL A 6 -23.19 2.17 7.48
N THR A 7 -22.32 2.47 6.53
CA THR A 7 -22.30 1.81 5.22
C THR A 7 -21.38 0.61 5.22
N GLU A 8 -21.63 -0.34 4.33
CA GLU A 8 -20.82 -1.53 4.17
C GLU A 8 -19.34 -1.18 3.95
N GLY A 9 -18.46 -1.82 4.71
CA GLY A 9 -17.02 -1.65 4.66
C GLY A 9 -16.45 -0.54 5.55
N PHE A 10 -17.23 0.46 5.95
CA PHE A 10 -16.83 1.56 6.84
C PHE A 10 -17.71 1.63 8.09
N GLY A 11 -17.98 0.47 8.68
CA GLY A 11 -18.72 0.32 9.90
C GLY A 11 -17.89 0.62 11.17
N LEU A 12 -18.55 0.49 12.34
CA LEU A 12 -17.89 0.68 13.64
C LEU A 12 -16.83 -0.39 13.94
N ASP A 13 -16.84 -1.49 13.24
CA ASP A 13 -15.82 -2.54 13.28
C ASP A 13 -14.55 -2.18 12.48
N ASN A 14 -14.66 -1.24 11.51
CA ASN A 14 -13.52 -0.72 10.75
C ASN A 14 -12.87 0.50 11.43
N LEU A 15 -13.55 1.65 11.40
CA LEU A 15 -13.05 2.93 11.93
C LEU A 15 -11.64 3.29 11.43
N PRO A 16 -11.40 3.39 10.12
CA PRO A 16 -10.08 3.76 9.63
C PRO A 16 -9.81 5.24 9.91
N TYR A 17 -8.54 5.54 10.20
CA TYR A 17 -8.06 6.88 10.50
C TYR A 17 -7.49 7.55 9.25
N GLY A 18 -7.68 8.86 9.15
CA GLY A 18 -7.11 9.66 8.06
C GLY A 18 -6.89 11.10 8.47
N VAL A 19 -6.38 11.89 7.54
CA VAL A 19 -6.23 13.34 7.70
C VAL A 19 -7.12 14.03 6.67
N PHE A 20 -7.93 14.97 7.13
CA PHE A 20 -8.85 15.71 6.31
C PHE A 20 -8.84 17.20 6.63
N SER A 21 -9.28 18.03 5.71
CA SER A 21 -9.64 19.42 5.97
C SER A 21 -11.02 19.73 5.40
N PRO A 22 -11.92 20.37 6.17
CA PRO A 22 -13.13 20.95 5.62
C PRO A 22 -12.80 22.16 4.75
N ALA A 23 -13.75 22.63 3.95
CA ALA A 23 -13.55 23.78 3.07
C ALA A 23 -13.04 25.00 3.85
N GLY A 24 -11.87 25.52 3.48
CA GLY A 24 -11.22 26.67 4.14
C GLY A 24 -10.62 26.38 5.53
N GLY A 25 -10.67 25.12 6.00
CA GLY A 25 -10.11 24.70 7.28
C GLY A 25 -8.68 24.15 7.15
N THR A 26 -8.06 23.88 8.29
CA THR A 26 -6.73 23.25 8.38
C THR A 26 -6.83 21.74 8.42
N PRO A 27 -5.82 21.00 7.90
CA PRO A 27 -5.74 19.56 8.03
C PRO A 27 -5.72 19.11 9.50
N ARG A 28 -6.45 18.03 9.80
CA ARG A 28 -6.51 17.40 11.12
C ARG A 28 -7.00 15.96 11.03
N VAL A 29 -6.83 15.21 12.11
CA VAL A 29 -7.14 13.78 12.15
C VAL A 29 -8.64 13.54 12.23
N GLY A 30 -9.13 12.60 11.42
CA GLY A 30 -10.49 12.09 11.45
C GLY A 30 -10.56 10.56 11.40
N ALA A 31 -11.71 10.02 11.75
CA ALA A 31 -12.06 8.62 11.53
C ALA A 31 -13.24 8.53 10.57
N ARG A 32 -13.21 7.58 9.63
CA ARG A 32 -14.30 7.38 8.68
C ARG A 32 -15.35 6.43 9.24
N VAL A 33 -16.62 6.86 9.16
CA VAL A 33 -17.78 6.02 9.43
C VAL A 33 -18.78 6.21 8.30
N GLY A 34 -19.04 5.16 7.54
CA GLY A 34 -19.92 5.25 6.39
C GLY A 34 -19.48 6.31 5.37
N GLY A 35 -20.39 7.19 5.03
CA GLY A 35 -20.18 8.34 4.14
C GLY A 35 -19.60 9.59 4.84
N HIS A 36 -19.21 9.49 6.12
CA HIS A 36 -18.79 10.64 6.93
C HIS A 36 -17.38 10.51 7.48
N VAL A 37 -16.75 11.64 7.74
CA VAL A 37 -15.54 11.79 8.55
C VAL A 37 -15.93 12.37 9.88
N LEU A 38 -15.55 11.70 10.96
CA LEU A 38 -15.66 12.21 12.32
C LEU A 38 -14.40 13.01 12.65
N ASP A 39 -14.56 14.29 12.98
CA ASP A 39 -13.49 15.16 13.46
C ASP A 39 -13.10 14.75 14.88
N LEU A 40 -11.97 14.09 15.04
CA LEU A 40 -11.56 13.53 16.31
C LEU A 40 -11.12 14.62 17.32
N ALA A 41 -10.61 15.76 16.85
CA ALA A 41 -10.27 16.86 17.73
C ALA A 41 -11.51 17.44 18.43
N VAL A 42 -12.62 17.55 17.69
CA VAL A 42 -13.90 17.99 18.23
C VAL A 42 -14.60 16.89 19.02
N LEU A 43 -14.63 15.67 18.47
CA LEU A 43 -15.37 14.56 19.05
C LEU A 43 -14.80 14.14 20.42
N LEU A 44 -13.49 14.13 20.57
CA LEU A 44 -12.79 13.61 21.75
C LEU A 44 -12.24 14.72 22.68
N ASP A 45 -12.29 15.99 22.23
CA ASP A 45 -11.69 17.14 22.92
C ASP A 45 -10.20 16.91 23.28
N ASP A 46 -9.46 16.26 22.33
CA ASP A 46 -8.05 15.93 22.51
C ASP A 46 -7.21 16.63 21.43
N PRO A 47 -6.30 17.56 21.81
CA PRO A 47 -5.50 18.36 20.89
C PRO A 47 -4.55 17.54 20.02
N VAL A 48 -4.24 16.29 20.37
CA VAL A 48 -3.40 15.41 19.53
C VAL A 48 -4.01 15.22 18.14
N PHE A 49 -5.34 15.24 18.02
CA PHE A 49 -6.06 15.07 16.77
C PHE A 49 -6.19 16.36 15.95
N ALA A 50 -5.80 17.51 16.49
CA ALA A 50 -5.68 18.76 15.74
C ALA A 50 -4.40 18.81 14.87
N ALA A 51 -3.50 17.84 15.01
CA ALA A 51 -2.30 17.72 14.20
C ALA A 51 -2.63 17.41 12.72
N PRO A 52 -1.81 17.89 11.75
CA PRO A 52 -2.01 17.65 10.32
C PRO A 52 -1.52 16.26 9.86
N ALA A 53 -1.19 15.36 10.78
CA ALA A 53 -0.72 14.01 10.54
C ALA A 53 -1.05 13.09 11.72
N LEU A 54 -1.19 11.79 11.47
CA LEU A 54 -1.42 10.76 12.49
C LEU A 54 -0.20 10.51 13.40
N ASN A 55 1.00 10.94 13.01
CA ASN A 55 2.25 10.62 13.73
C ASN A 55 2.21 10.91 15.23
N PRO A 56 1.73 12.06 15.73
CA PRO A 56 1.65 12.31 17.16
C PRO A 56 0.72 11.33 17.92
N PHE A 57 -0.37 10.91 17.31
CA PHE A 57 -1.27 9.91 17.90
C PHE A 57 -0.66 8.50 17.82
N MET A 58 -0.10 8.11 16.68
CA MET A 58 0.53 6.80 16.50
C MET A 58 1.67 6.59 17.52
N ALA A 59 2.47 7.62 17.81
CA ALA A 59 3.57 7.56 18.77
C ALA A 59 3.14 7.26 20.20
N GLN A 60 1.84 7.38 20.53
CA GLN A 60 1.33 7.13 21.90
C GLN A 60 1.19 5.64 22.24
N GLY A 61 1.32 4.76 21.24
CA GLY A 61 1.39 3.31 21.42
C GLY A 61 0.04 2.59 21.51
N ARG A 62 0.11 1.27 21.46
CA ARG A 62 -1.03 0.37 21.30
C ARG A 62 -2.13 0.53 22.36
N ALA A 63 -1.77 0.76 23.60
CA ALA A 63 -2.77 0.95 24.67
C ALA A 63 -3.68 2.15 24.35
N ARG A 64 -3.07 3.29 23.93
CA ARG A 64 -3.83 4.48 23.55
C ARG A 64 -4.64 4.29 22.27
N TRP A 65 -4.11 3.58 21.29
CA TRP A 65 -4.86 3.25 20.06
C TRP A 65 -6.13 2.45 20.37
N THR A 66 -6.02 1.47 21.27
CA THR A 66 -7.15 0.64 21.71
C THR A 66 -8.21 1.45 22.46
N GLU A 67 -7.77 2.30 23.39
CA GLU A 67 -8.65 3.19 24.17
C GLU A 67 -9.44 4.14 23.26
N VAL A 68 -8.72 4.87 22.40
CA VAL A 68 -9.32 5.84 21.46
C VAL A 68 -10.29 5.17 20.50
N ARG A 69 -9.92 4.00 19.94
CA ARG A 69 -10.81 3.24 19.08
C ARG A 69 -12.12 2.86 19.79
N ALA A 70 -12.04 2.39 21.02
CA ALA A 70 -13.22 2.04 21.81
C ALA A 70 -14.10 3.26 22.09
N GLU A 71 -13.50 4.41 22.38
CA GLU A 71 -14.21 5.66 22.63
C GLU A 71 -14.92 6.16 21.35
N ILE A 72 -14.23 6.16 20.19
CA ILE A 72 -14.84 6.53 18.90
C ILE A 72 -16.04 5.62 18.61
N ALA A 73 -15.88 4.30 18.77
CA ALA A 73 -16.96 3.34 18.54
C ALA A 73 -18.18 3.61 19.43
N ALA A 74 -17.94 3.87 20.71
CA ALA A 74 -19.01 4.17 21.67
C ALA A 74 -19.76 5.46 21.33
N ARG A 75 -19.05 6.54 20.98
CA ARG A 75 -19.63 7.81 20.59
C ARG A 75 -20.37 7.73 19.25
N ALA A 76 -19.78 7.08 18.26
CA ALA A 76 -20.38 6.94 16.93
C ALA A 76 -21.59 5.99 16.90
N ALA A 77 -21.77 5.13 17.89
CA ALA A 77 -22.98 4.32 18.04
C ALA A 77 -24.21 5.13 18.51
N GLY A 78 -24.00 6.34 19.04
CA GLY A 78 -25.03 7.27 19.48
C GLY A 78 -25.18 8.48 18.55
N ASP A 79 -25.67 9.58 19.13
CA ASP A 79 -25.78 10.87 18.45
C ASP A 79 -24.44 11.63 18.58
N VAL A 80 -23.85 11.99 17.45
CA VAL A 80 -22.58 12.73 17.37
C VAL A 80 -22.89 14.24 17.24
N PRO A 81 -22.10 15.16 17.86
CA PRO A 81 -22.22 16.58 17.63
C PRO A 81 -22.12 16.95 16.15
N ASP A 82 -23.02 17.82 15.65
CA ASP A 82 -23.08 18.18 14.23
C ASP A 82 -21.76 18.78 13.73
N GLU A 83 -21.06 19.54 14.59
CA GLU A 83 -19.75 20.15 14.29
C GLU A 83 -18.60 19.13 14.15
N ALA A 84 -18.79 17.91 14.64
CA ALA A 84 -17.81 16.82 14.51
C ALA A 84 -18.06 15.92 13.27
N VAL A 85 -19.12 16.16 12.48
CA VAL A 85 -19.51 15.29 11.37
C VAL A 85 -19.36 16.02 10.05
N HIS A 86 -18.57 15.48 9.12
CA HIS A 86 -18.38 16.02 7.79
C HIS A 86 -18.67 14.94 6.75
N ALA A 87 -19.38 15.27 5.67
CA ALA A 87 -19.54 14.32 4.56
C ALA A 87 -18.17 14.12 3.86
N VAL A 88 -17.81 12.88 3.52
CA VAL A 88 -16.53 12.57 2.85
C VAL A 88 -16.39 13.34 1.53
N GLY A 89 -17.49 13.61 0.83
CA GLY A 89 -17.46 14.38 -0.43
C GLY A 89 -17.22 15.88 -0.26
N ASP A 90 -17.34 16.42 0.95
CA ASP A 90 -17.22 17.86 1.24
C ASP A 90 -15.88 18.23 1.88
N VAL A 91 -14.98 17.27 2.03
CA VAL A 91 -13.66 17.47 2.63
C VAL A 91 -12.53 17.15 1.65
N THR A 92 -11.37 17.75 1.88
CA THR A 92 -10.14 17.34 1.20
C THR A 92 -9.42 16.32 2.07
N LEU A 93 -9.08 15.16 1.48
CA LEU A 93 -8.27 14.14 2.14
C LEU A 93 -6.79 14.36 1.84
N HIS A 94 -5.94 14.13 2.82
CA HIS A 94 -4.50 14.33 2.75
C HIS A 94 -3.75 13.01 2.98
N LEU A 95 -2.42 13.01 2.85
CA LEU A 95 -1.60 11.91 3.36
C LEU A 95 -1.93 11.70 4.83
N PRO A 96 -2.28 10.47 5.26
CA PRO A 96 -2.74 10.23 6.62
C PRO A 96 -1.61 10.38 7.66
N PHE A 97 -0.37 10.25 7.25
CA PHE A 97 0.82 10.39 8.11
C PHE A 97 1.99 10.95 7.32
N GLU A 98 2.95 11.55 8.02
CA GLU A 98 4.26 11.90 7.47
C GLU A 98 5.07 10.63 7.32
N VAL A 99 5.43 10.29 6.08
CA VAL A 99 6.22 9.09 5.75
C VAL A 99 7.67 9.33 6.14
N ALA A 100 8.11 8.72 7.23
CA ALA A 100 9.45 8.89 7.77
C ALA A 100 10.51 8.14 6.94
N ASP A 101 10.17 6.91 6.50
CA ASP A 101 10.93 6.11 5.55
C ASP A 101 9.98 5.21 4.75
N TYR A 102 10.46 4.67 3.62
CA TYR A 102 9.69 3.74 2.82
C TYR A 102 10.56 2.56 2.39
N VAL A 103 10.09 1.36 2.70
CA VAL A 103 10.69 0.10 2.24
C VAL A 103 9.64 -0.69 1.49
N ASP A 104 10.01 -1.20 0.32
CA ASP A 104 9.16 -2.10 -0.44
C ASP A 104 9.77 -3.50 -0.47
N PHE A 105 8.96 -4.49 -0.04
CA PHE A 105 9.33 -5.88 -0.03
C PHE A 105 8.91 -6.60 -1.32
N TYR A 106 9.25 -7.85 -1.40
CA TYR A 106 8.99 -8.72 -2.55
C TYR A 106 8.41 -10.05 -2.05
N ALA A 107 7.33 -9.96 -1.25
CA ALA A 107 6.86 -11.05 -0.39
C ALA A 107 5.94 -12.07 -1.06
N SER A 108 5.52 -11.86 -2.32
CA SER A 108 4.69 -12.80 -3.08
C SER A 108 5.53 -13.78 -3.88
N GLU A 109 5.43 -15.09 -3.59
CA GLU A 109 6.11 -16.13 -4.37
C GLU A 109 5.61 -16.17 -5.83
N HIS A 110 4.32 -15.95 -6.03
CA HIS A 110 3.72 -15.93 -7.37
C HIS A 110 4.29 -14.78 -8.20
N HIS A 111 4.29 -13.56 -7.65
CA HIS A 111 4.87 -12.39 -8.34
C HIS A 111 6.35 -12.59 -8.63
N ALA A 112 7.13 -12.96 -7.62
CA ALA A 112 8.57 -13.17 -7.76
C ALA A 112 8.91 -14.22 -8.81
N THR A 113 8.15 -15.32 -8.85
CA THR A 113 8.30 -16.37 -9.86
C THR A 113 7.96 -15.87 -11.27
N ASN A 114 6.86 -15.13 -11.42
CA ASN A 114 6.44 -14.59 -12.71
C ASN A 114 7.46 -13.59 -13.27
N LEU A 115 7.91 -12.65 -12.44
CA LEU A 115 8.96 -11.67 -12.84
C LEU A 115 10.30 -12.37 -13.13
N GLY A 116 10.64 -13.38 -12.34
CA GLY A 116 11.81 -14.20 -12.60
C GLY A 116 11.79 -14.85 -13.97
N ARG A 117 10.67 -15.46 -14.34
CA ARG A 117 10.46 -16.07 -15.69
C ARG A 117 10.52 -15.04 -16.82
N LEU A 118 9.99 -13.83 -16.57
CA LEU A 118 9.99 -12.76 -17.57
C LEU A 118 11.38 -12.14 -17.79
N PHE A 119 12.14 -11.94 -16.72
CA PHE A 119 13.43 -11.24 -16.79
C PHE A 119 14.64 -12.19 -16.93
N ARG A 120 14.49 -13.43 -16.51
CA ARG A 120 15.56 -14.46 -16.50
C ARG A 120 15.05 -15.81 -17.00
N PRO A 121 14.55 -15.90 -18.27
CA PRO A 121 13.89 -17.11 -18.77
C PRO A 121 14.77 -18.36 -18.74
N ASP A 122 16.09 -18.21 -18.80
CA ASP A 122 17.06 -19.31 -18.86
C ASP A 122 17.63 -19.71 -17.49
N SER A 123 17.07 -19.22 -16.38
CA SER A 123 17.55 -19.52 -15.04
C SER A 123 16.39 -19.78 -14.06
N ASP A 124 16.70 -20.24 -12.85
CA ASP A 124 15.70 -20.40 -11.82
C ASP A 124 14.95 -19.06 -11.61
N PRO A 125 13.61 -19.09 -11.56
CA PRO A 125 12.84 -17.85 -11.44
C PRO A 125 13.05 -17.14 -10.11
N LEU A 126 13.25 -17.89 -9.01
CA LEU A 126 13.57 -17.33 -7.69
C LEU A 126 15.08 -17.34 -7.46
N LEU A 127 15.59 -16.21 -6.98
CA LEU A 127 16.98 -16.14 -6.53
C LEU A 127 17.18 -16.97 -5.25
N PRO A 128 18.38 -17.52 -4.99
CA PRO A 128 18.64 -18.45 -3.89
C PRO A 128 18.25 -17.93 -2.49
N ASN A 129 18.31 -16.61 -2.29
CA ASN A 129 17.97 -15.97 -1.01
C ASN A 129 16.47 -15.75 -0.80
N TRP A 130 15.66 -15.82 -1.85
CA TRP A 130 14.27 -15.37 -1.78
C TRP A 130 13.42 -16.14 -0.76
N LYS A 131 13.63 -17.47 -0.65
CA LYS A 131 12.92 -18.33 0.34
C LYS A 131 13.59 -18.35 1.73
N HIS A 132 14.66 -17.58 1.94
CA HIS A 132 15.39 -17.56 3.20
C HIS A 132 15.21 -16.27 3.99
N LEU A 133 14.84 -15.18 3.32
CA LEU A 133 14.59 -13.88 3.93
C LEU A 133 13.62 -13.06 3.08
N PRO A 134 12.82 -12.16 3.70
CA PRO A 134 12.04 -11.19 2.96
C PRO A 134 12.98 -10.22 2.21
N VAL A 135 13.02 -10.35 0.88
CA VAL A 135 13.79 -9.44 0.02
C VAL A 135 13.03 -8.11 -0.11
N GLY A 136 13.73 -7.00 -0.02
CA GLY A 136 13.16 -5.67 -0.18
C GLY A 136 14.19 -4.65 -0.62
N TYR A 137 13.73 -3.45 -0.96
CA TYR A 137 14.58 -2.31 -1.27
C TYR A 137 14.09 -1.05 -0.56
N HIS A 138 15.00 -0.11 -0.31
CA HIS A 138 14.62 1.22 0.20
C HIS A 138 14.00 2.02 -0.92
N GLY A 139 12.70 2.30 -0.79
CA GLY A 139 11.95 3.17 -1.68
C GLY A 139 12.22 4.64 -1.39
N ARG A 140 11.51 5.53 -2.07
CA ARG A 140 11.66 6.96 -1.87
C ARG A 140 10.46 7.54 -1.11
N ALA A 141 10.61 7.72 0.19
CA ALA A 141 9.58 8.29 1.06
C ALA A 141 9.05 9.66 0.55
N GLY A 142 9.93 10.49 -0.01
CA GLY A 142 9.56 11.83 -0.50
C GLY A 142 8.68 11.86 -1.76
N THR A 143 8.38 10.71 -2.37
CA THR A 143 7.45 10.59 -3.52
C THR A 143 6.25 9.70 -3.22
N VAL A 144 6.01 9.40 -1.95
CA VAL A 144 4.73 8.83 -1.50
C VAL A 144 3.69 9.93 -1.54
N VAL A 145 2.58 9.68 -2.25
CA VAL A 145 1.49 10.65 -2.46
C VAL A 145 0.15 10.05 -2.07
N VAL A 146 -0.81 10.92 -1.73
CA VAL A 146 -2.16 10.48 -1.43
C VAL A 146 -2.91 10.07 -2.70
N SER A 147 -3.78 9.08 -2.58
CA SER A 147 -4.74 8.67 -3.61
C SER A 147 -5.45 9.86 -4.25
N GLY A 148 -5.58 9.84 -5.58
CA GLY A 148 -6.16 10.92 -6.37
C GLY A 148 -5.13 11.93 -6.90
N THR A 149 -3.85 11.80 -6.52
CA THR A 149 -2.76 12.57 -7.12
C THR A 149 -2.43 12.00 -8.49
N ASP A 150 -2.39 12.85 -9.52
CA ASP A 150 -1.98 12.45 -10.86
C ASP A 150 -0.50 12.07 -10.91
N VAL A 151 -0.19 11.04 -11.69
CA VAL A 151 1.17 10.50 -11.83
C VAL A 151 1.75 10.94 -13.18
N VAL A 152 2.74 11.81 -13.13
CA VAL A 152 3.46 12.23 -14.34
C VAL A 152 4.31 11.08 -14.85
N ARG A 153 4.15 10.72 -16.15
CA ARG A 153 4.96 9.68 -16.78
C ARG A 153 6.45 9.98 -16.62
N PRO A 154 7.24 9.11 -15.97
CA PRO A 154 8.64 9.36 -15.71
C PRO A 154 9.47 9.24 -16.99
N SER A 155 10.58 9.98 -17.03
CA SER A 155 11.61 9.86 -18.06
C SER A 155 12.92 9.35 -17.46
N GLY A 156 13.64 8.53 -18.23
CA GLY A 156 14.92 7.97 -17.82
C GLY A 156 15.64 7.27 -18.96
N GLN A 157 16.75 6.64 -18.64
CA GLN A 157 17.44 5.77 -19.60
C GLN A 157 16.69 4.44 -19.74
N ARG A 158 16.61 3.99 -20.97
CA ARG A 158 16.00 2.69 -21.34
C ARG A 158 16.80 2.07 -22.48
N LYS A 159 16.95 0.75 -22.43
CA LYS A 159 17.67 -0.02 -23.43
C LYS A 159 16.94 -1.33 -23.69
N ALA A 160 16.41 -1.50 -24.89
CA ALA A 160 15.82 -2.77 -25.29
C ALA A 160 16.93 -3.82 -25.56
N PRO A 161 16.61 -5.12 -25.42
CA PRO A 161 17.53 -6.17 -25.84
C PRO A 161 17.91 -5.96 -27.32
N GLY A 162 19.24 -5.95 -27.60
CA GLY A 162 19.77 -5.75 -28.95
C GLY A 162 20.06 -4.29 -29.33
N ASP A 163 19.59 -3.32 -28.57
CA ASP A 163 19.97 -1.91 -28.82
C ASP A 163 21.49 -1.72 -28.59
N PRO A 164 22.20 -0.97 -29.43
CA PRO A 164 23.65 -0.72 -29.27
C PRO A 164 23.94 0.17 -28.05
N ALA A 165 23.05 1.08 -27.71
CA ALA A 165 23.19 2.05 -26.62
C ALA A 165 21.83 2.37 -25.99
N PRO A 166 21.79 2.85 -24.72
CA PRO A 166 20.57 3.35 -24.12
C PRO A 166 20.09 4.64 -24.80
N THR A 167 18.78 4.92 -24.69
CA THR A 167 18.17 6.17 -25.07
C THR A 167 17.54 6.81 -23.85
N PHE A 168 17.43 8.13 -23.80
CA PHE A 168 16.73 8.86 -22.73
C PHE A 168 15.34 9.29 -23.22
N GLY A 169 14.33 9.22 -22.36
CA GLY A 169 12.99 9.70 -22.68
C GLY A 169 11.90 9.12 -21.78
N PRO A 170 10.62 9.43 -22.05
CA PRO A 170 9.48 8.91 -21.28
C PRO A 170 9.40 7.40 -21.31
N SER A 171 9.01 6.81 -20.17
CA SER A 171 8.74 5.37 -20.09
C SER A 171 7.65 4.95 -21.08
N ARG A 172 7.88 3.84 -21.79
CA ARG A 172 6.94 3.21 -22.72
C ARG A 172 6.21 2.01 -22.11
N ARG A 173 6.62 1.59 -20.90
CA ARG A 173 6.09 0.40 -20.20
C ARG A 173 5.72 0.76 -18.78
N LEU A 174 4.83 1.77 -18.65
CA LEU A 174 4.35 2.22 -17.34
C LEU A 174 3.30 1.23 -16.82
N ASP A 175 3.44 0.84 -15.56
CA ASP A 175 2.73 -0.25 -14.89
C ASP A 175 2.33 0.14 -13.48
N ILE A 176 1.59 -0.73 -12.82
CA ILE A 176 1.19 -0.65 -11.41
C ILE A 176 1.73 -1.83 -10.61
N GLU A 177 1.72 -1.70 -9.31
CA GLU A 177 1.79 -2.82 -8.37
C GLU A 177 0.76 -2.63 -7.26
N ALA A 178 -0.21 -3.56 -7.19
CA ALA A 178 -1.25 -3.55 -6.17
C ALA A 178 -0.75 -4.23 -4.90
N GLU A 179 -0.72 -3.51 -3.77
CA GLU A 179 -0.06 -3.93 -2.54
C GLU A 179 -0.81 -3.53 -1.28
N LEU A 180 -0.43 -4.14 -0.15
CA LEU A 180 -0.69 -3.64 1.19
C LEU A 180 0.58 -3.03 1.77
N GLY A 181 0.44 -1.85 2.37
CA GLY A 181 1.47 -1.21 3.18
C GLY A 181 1.11 -1.24 4.65
N PHE A 182 2.11 -1.36 5.52
CA PHE A 182 1.97 -1.36 6.97
C PHE A 182 2.68 -0.15 7.55
N VAL A 183 2.03 0.50 8.51
CA VAL A 183 2.48 1.78 9.07
C VAL A 183 3.01 1.55 10.48
N VAL A 184 4.27 1.87 10.72
CA VAL A 184 4.87 1.81 12.05
C VAL A 184 4.30 2.95 12.90
N GLY A 185 3.66 2.60 13.98
CA GLY A 185 3.13 3.55 14.97
C GLY A 185 4.14 3.84 16.07
N THR A 186 4.63 2.80 16.73
CA THR A 186 5.63 2.93 17.79
C THR A 186 6.99 2.48 17.28
N GLY A 187 7.94 3.40 17.26
CA GLY A 187 9.29 3.12 16.80
C GLY A 187 10.10 2.21 17.75
N SER A 188 11.23 1.70 17.23
CA SER A 188 12.22 0.95 18.00
C SER A 188 13.61 1.54 17.70
N PRO A 189 14.23 2.26 18.66
CA PRO A 189 15.49 2.96 18.40
C PRO A 189 16.70 1.99 18.50
N GLY A 190 16.95 1.25 17.42
CA GLY A 190 18.09 0.35 17.30
C GLY A 190 17.94 -0.99 18.04
N VAL A 191 16.73 -1.33 18.48
CA VAL A 191 16.42 -2.65 19.04
C VAL A 191 15.64 -3.46 18.00
N PRO A 192 16.10 -4.67 17.62
CA PRO A 192 15.37 -5.53 16.70
C PRO A 192 13.96 -5.84 17.24
N ILE A 193 12.96 -5.77 16.35
CA ILE A 193 11.58 -6.10 16.66
C ILE A 193 11.38 -7.59 16.38
N ALA A 194 10.94 -8.35 17.37
CA ALA A 194 10.61 -9.75 17.19
C ALA A 194 9.28 -9.91 16.42
N VAL A 195 9.11 -11.05 15.76
CA VAL A 195 7.87 -11.32 14.99
C VAL A 195 6.62 -11.27 15.88
N GLU A 196 6.75 -11.65 17.16
CA GLU A 196 5.67 -11.63 18.15
C GLU A 196 5.28 -10.21 18.57
N ASP A 197 6.20 -9.24 18.47
CA ASP A 197 5.99 -7.85 18.90
C ASP A 197 5.37 -6.97 17.82
N PHE A 198 5.09 -7.52 16.64
CA PHE A 198 4.54 -6.80 15.48
C PHE A 198 3.38 -5.86 15.85
N ALA A 199 2.41 -6.35 16.63
CA ALA A 199 1.22 -5.59 16.98
C ALA A 199 1.47 -4.45 17.99
N GLU A 200 2.61 -4.45 18.69
CA GLU A 200 3.02 -3.34 19.56
C GLU A 200 3.63 -2.17 18.78
N HIS A 201 4.13 -2.46 17.57
CA HIS A 201 4.82 -1.49 16.73
C HIS A 201 4.00 -0.98 15.54
N VAL A 202 3.14 -1.82 14.97
CA VAL A 202 2.38 -1.47 13.76
C VAL A 202 0.99 -0.96 14.11
N PHE A 203 0.69 0.26 13.65
CA PHE A 203 -0.60 0.91 13.88
C PHE A 203 -1.72 0.34 13.01
N GLY A 204 -1.43 0.14 11.73
CA GLY A 204 -2.43 -0.32 10.77
C GLY A 204 -1.88 -0.55 9.37
N ALA A 205 -2.80 -0.74 8.43
CA ALA A 205 -2.49 -1.00 7.04
C ALA A 205 -3.19 -0.03 6.09
N VAL A 206 -2.56 0.20 4.93
CA VAL A 206 -3.06 1.02 3.82
C VAL A 206 -2.98 0.22 2.52
N LEU A 207 -3.80 0.56 1.52
CA LEU A 207 -3.53 0.13 0.14
C LEU A 207 -2.41 0.96 -0.44
N VAL A 208 -1.61 0.32 -1.29
CA VAL A 208 -0.48 0.94 -1.99
C VAL A 208 -0.57 0.62 -3.47
N ASN A 209 -0.21 1.58 -4.31
CA ASN A 209 0.14 1.37 -5.71
C ASN A 209 1.58 1.85 -5.91
N ASP A 210 2.51 0.92 -6.09
CA ASP A 210 3.90 1.24 -6.41
C ASP A 210 4.06 1.33 -7.94
N TRP A 211 3.90 2.57 -8.46
CA TRP A 211 3.97 2.83 -9.89
C TRP A 211 5.32 2.44 -10.46
N SER A 212 5.32 1.73 -11.59
CA SER A 212 6.50 1.04 -12.10
C SER A 212 6.77 1.38 -13.56
N ALA A 213 7.93 1.96 -13.85
CA ALA A 213 8.42 2.19 -15.20
C ALA A 213 9.30 1.00 -15.61
N ARG A 214 8.70 -0.05 -16.19
CA ARG A 214 9.34 -1.35 -16.40
C ARG A 214 10.54 -1.32 -17.34
N ASP A 215 10.54 -0.46 -18.33
CA ASP A 215 11.64 -0.27 -19.26
C ASP A 215 12.84 0.47 -18.63
N LEU A 216 12.58 1.41 -17.72
CA LEU A 216 13.62 2.04 -16.90
C LEU A 216 14.15 1.04 -15.87
N GLN A 217 13.26 0.34 -15.17
CA GLN A 217 13.60 -0.67 -14.18
C GLN A 217 14.49 -1.77 -14.77
N ALA A 218 14.14 -2.31 -15.95
CA ALA A 218 14.89 -3.38 -16.60
C ALA A 218 16.34 -2.99 -16.95
N TRP A 219 16.61 -1.71 -17.17
CA TRP A 219 17.94 -1.22 -17.46
C TRP A 219 18.74 -0.90 -16.19
N GLU A 220 18.10 -0.40 -15.12
CA GLU A 220 18.78 0.18 -13.96
C GLU A 220 18.85 -0.75 -12.73
N TYR A 221 17.98 -1.78 -12.62
CA TYR A 221 17.79 -2.52 -11.36
C TYR A 221 19.02 -3.31 -10.87
N VAL A 222 19.94 -3.64 -11.75
CA VAL A 222 21.18 -4.33 -11.38
C VAL A 222 22.32 -3.34 -11.34
N PRO A 223 23.14 -3.29 -10.27
CA PRO A 223 23.23 -4.24 -9.14
C PRO A 223 22.51 -3.79 -7.86
N LEU A 224 21.93 -2.57 -7.76
CA LEU A 224 21.53 -1.97 -6.48
C LEU A 224 20.02 -1.79 -6.29
N GLY A 225 19.20 -2.19 -7.23
CA GLY A 225 17.75 -2.13 -7.13
C GLY A 225 17.08 -1.19 -8.12
N PRO A 226 15.74 -1.07 -8.10
CA PRO A 226 14.94 -0.50 -9.20
C PRO A 226 15.07 1.01 -9.39
N HIS A 227 15.52 1.75 -8.38
CA HIS A 227 15.79 3.18 -8.33
C HIS A 227 14.79 4.05 -9.15
N LEU A 228 15.20 4.65 -10.29
CA LEU A 228 14.34 5.55 -11.08
C LEU A 228 13.14 4.83 -11.72
N GLY A 229 13.19 3.52 -11.85
CA GLY A 229 12.06 2.71 -12.29
C GLY A 229 10.88 2.72 -11.32
N LYS A 230 11.08 3.15 -10.06
CA LYS A 230 10.10 3.15 -8.97
C LYS A 230 9.96 4.51 -8.27
N SER A 231 11.05 5.23 -8.08
CA SER A 231 11.13 6.39 -7.17
C SER A 231 10.36 7.64 -7.64
N PHE A 232 9.60 7.58 -8.73
CA PHE A 232 8.86 8.72 -9.27
C PHE A 232 7.51 8.94 -8.59
N ALA A 233 6.83 7.88 -8.15
CA ALA A 233 5.58 7.97 -7.40
C ALA A 233 5.24 6.64 -6.70
N THR A 234 4.69 6.72 -5.48
CA THR A 234 3.99 5.63 -4.79
C THR A 234 2.71 6.21 -4.20
N SER A 235 1.55 5.71 -4.61
CA SER A 235 0.26 6.21 -4.12
C SER A 235 -0.26 5.35 -2.98
N ILE A 236 -0.78 5.98 -1.91
CA ILE A 236 -1.39 5.27 -0.78
C ILE A 236 -2.82 5.72 -0.53
N SER A 237 -3.63 4.84 0.05
CA SER A 237 -4.97 5.18 0.53
C SER A 237 -4.90 6.31 1.57
N PRO A 238 -5.87 7.25 1.59
CA PRO A 238 -5.95 8.29 2.61
C PRO A 238 -6.42 7.76 3.98
N TRP A 239 -6.75 6.48 4.07
CA TRP A 239 -7.29 5.83 5.24
C TRP A 239 -6.39 4.71 5.74
N VAL A 240 -5.93 4.81 6.99
CA VAL A 240 -5.20 3.73 7.67
C VAL A 240 -6.20 2.87 8.41
N VAL A 241 -6.34 1.62 8.00
CA VAL A 241 -7.17 0.61 8.68
C VAL A 241 -6.38 0.09 9.88
N PRO A 242 -6.85 0.28 11.13
CA PRO A 242 -6.12 -0.16 12.29
C PRO A 242 -6.03 -1.68 12.37
N LEU A 243 -4.93 -2.23 12.89
CA LEU A 243 -4.75 -3.69 13.00
C LEU A 243 -5.90 -4.38 13.71
N ALA A 244 -6.49 -3.74 14.73
CA ALA A 244 -7.62 -4.28 15.47
C ALA A 244 -8.86 -4.53 14.60
N ALA A 245 -9.02 -3.81 13.49
CA ALA A 245 -10.09 -4.05 12.52
C ALA A 245 -9.84 -5.29 11.65
N LEU A 246 -8.59 -5.71 11.51
CA LEU A 246 -8.16 -6.80 10.64
C LEU A 246 -8.04 -8.16 11.34
N GLU A 247 -8.32 -8.22 12.65
CA GLU A 247 -8.22 -9.48 13.41
C GLU A 247 -9.12 -10.59 12.85
N ALA A 248 -10.33 -10.24 12.38
CA ALA A 248 -11.26 -11.21 11.79
C ALA A 248 -10.81 -11.69 10.39
N ALA A 249 -9.88 -10.99 9.76
CA ALA A 249 -9.31 -11.33 8.47
C ALA A 249 -8.04 -12.20 8.58
N ARG A 250 -7.58 -12.54 9.78
CA ARG A 250 -6.40 -13.39 9.95
C ARG A 250 -6.65 -14.80 9.43
N VAL A 251 -5.71 -15.29 8.63
CA VAL A 251 -5.70 -16.65 8.07
C VAL A 251 -4.30 -17.23 8.16
N PRO A 252 -4.13 -18.56 8.17
CA PRO A 252 -2.80 -19.15 7.98
C PRO A 252 -2.22 -18.75 6.63
N LEU A 253 -0.91 -18.48 6.60
CA LEU A 253 -0.17 -18.32 5.35
C LEU A 253 0.05 -19.65 4.64
N PRO A 254 0.38 -19.65 3.32
CA PRO A 254 0.96 -20.79 2.65
C PRO A 254 2.17 -21.32 3.41
N GLY A 255 2.41 -22.63 3.38
CA GLY A 255 3.55 -23.23 4.06
C GLY A 255 4.88 -22.72 3.52
N GLN A 256 5.83 -22.46 4.42
CA GLN A 256 7.18 -22.01 4.07
C GLN A 256 8.16 -23.19 3.99
N ASP A 257 8.79 -23.36 2.83
CA ASP A 257 9.83 -24.35 2.57
C ASP A 257 11.00 -23.67 1.82
N PRO A 258 12.22 -23.65 2.40
CA PRO A 258 12.64 -24.23 3.70
C PRO A 258 12.05 -23.48 4.92
N THR A 259 12.04 -24.15 6.08
CA THR A 259 11.68 -23.50 7.35
C THR A 259 12.58 -22.30 7.60
N PRO A 260 12.02 -21.09 7.86
CA PRO A 260 12.82 -19.89 8.12
C PRO A 260 13.77 -20.02 9.30
N LEU A 261 14.81 -19.19 9.32
CA LEU A 261 15.73 -19.07 10.46
C LEU A 261 14.99 -18.59 11.72
N PRO A 262 15.51 -18.89 12.93
CA PRO A 262 14.82 -18.64 14.20
C PRO A 262 14.23 -17.22 14.36
N TYR A 263 14.92 -16.17 13.91
CA TYR A 263 14.45 -14.79 14.05
C TYR A 263 13.22 -14.44 13.19
N LEU A 264 12.90 -15.28 12.20
CA LEU A 264 11.71 -15.15 11.33
C LEU A 264 10.62 -16.19 11.64
N ARG A 265 10.82 -17.06 12.63
CA ARG A 265 9.81 -18.07 12.97
C ARG A 265 8.70 -17.46 13.78
N GLU A 266 7.51 -17.60 13.28
CA GLU A 266 6.29 -17.28 14.03
C GLU A 266 5.81 -18.51 14.81
N THR A 267 5.35 -18.30 16.05
CA THR A 267 4.72 -19.36 16.84
C THR A 267 3.44 -19.86 16.16
N THR A 268 2.70 -18.95 15.54
CA THR A 268 1.55 -19.24 14.70
C THR A 268 1.68 -18.39 13.44
N SER A 269 1.92 -19.04 12.30
CA SER A 269 1.97 -18.37 11.01
C SER A 269 0.61 -17.74 10.68
N TRP A 270 0.62 -16.45 10.31
CA TRP A 270 -0.59 -15.72 9.97
C TRP A 270 -0.38 -14.75 8.81
N GLY A 271 -1.42 -14.61 8.01
CA GLY A 271 -1.57 -13.58 6.98
C GLY A 271 -2.93 -12.94 7.10
N LEU A 272 -3.32 -12.21 6.07
CA LEU A 272 -4.61 -11.53 6.01
C LEU A 272 -5.39 -12.00 4.78
N ASP A 273 -6.66 -12.33 4.96
CA ASP A 273 -7.58 -12.61 3.85
C ASP A 273 -8.16 -11.28 3.34
N VAL A 274 -7.32 -10.53 2.64
CA VAL A 274 -7.70 -9.31 1.95
C VAL A 274 -7.78 -9.60 0.46
N GLU A 275 -8.92 -9.28 -0.14
CA GLU A 275 -9.12 -9.30 -1.58
C GLU A 275 -8.90 -7.90 -2.13
N LEU A 276 -7.93 -7.74 -3.01
CA LEU A 276 -7.73 -6.52 -3.80
C LEU A 276 -8.53 -6.62 -5.10
N VAL A 277 -8.97 -5.48 -5.61
CA VAL A 277 -9.58 -5.35 -6.93
C VAL A 277 -8.85 -4.25 -7.68
N VAL A 278 -8.40 -4.57 -8.89
CA VAL A 278 -7.72 -3.63 -9.77
C VAL A 278 -8.62 -3.30 -10.95
N GLU A 279 -8.91 -2.01 -11.11
CA GLU A 279 -9.63 -1.49 -12.27
C GLU A 279 -8.69 -0.66 -13.16
N TRP A 280 -8.81 -0.85 -14.46
CA TRP A 280 -8.16 -0.06 -15.49
C TRP A 280 -9.22 0.64 -16.33
N ASN A 281 -9.25 1.96 -16.31
CA ASN A 281 -10.26 2.80 -16.98
C ASN A 281 -11.72 2.42 -16.62
N GLY A 282 -11.95 2.02 -15.37
CA GLY A 282 -13.27 1.64 -14.84
C GLY A 282 -13.71 0.22 -15.20
N GLU A 283 -12.82 -0.63 -15.73
CA GLU A 283 -13.05 -2.06 -15.91
C GLU A 283 -12.17 -2.88 -14.98
N GLU A 284 -12.77 -3.82 -14.26
CA GLU A 284 -12.05 -4.76 -13.42
C GLU A 284 -11.19 -5.70 -14.27
N VAL A 285 -9.87 -5.65 -14.06
CA VAL A 285 -8.90 -6.49 -14.80
C VAL A 285 -8.31 -7.61 -13.95
N SER A 286 -8.23 -7.45 -12.63
CA SER A 286 -7.73 -8.50 -11.73
C SER A 286 -8.23 -8.39 -10.30
N ARG A 287 -8.13 -9.53 -9.55
CA ARG A 287 -8.45 -9.67 -8.11
C ARG A 287 -7.31 -10.39 -7.39
N PRO A 288 -6.25 -9.68 -7.03
CA PRO A 288 -5.13 -10.27 -6.31
C PRO A 288 -5.50 -10.62 -4.86
N PRO A 289 -5.27 -11.88 -4.40
CA PRO A 289 -5.58 -12.30 -3.04
C PRO A 289 -4.36 -12.15 -2.14
N TYR A 290 -4.43 -11.30 -1.11
CA TYR A 290 -3.30 -11.11 -0.18
C TYR A 290 -2.98 -12.37 0.65
N ARG A 291 -3.94 -13.25 0.85
CA ARG A 291 -3.77 -14.54 1.54
C ARG A 291 -2.72 -15.48 0.94
N GLU A 292 -2.33 -15.22 -0.33
CA GLU A 292 -1.32 -16.00 -1.07
C GLU A 292 0.12 -15.48 -0.85
N MET A 293 0.32 -14.49 0.03
CA MET A 293 1.66 -13.97 0.33
C MET A 293 2.50 -15.03 1.06
N TYR A 294 3.78 -15.12 0.72
CA TYR A 294 4.71 -16.08 1.32
C TYR A 294 5.30 -15.58 2.65
N TRP A 295 5.69 -14.30 2.71
CA TRP A 295 6.21 -13.68 3.91
C TRP A 295 5.11 -12.88 4.62
N SER A 296 4.99 -13.07 5.94
CA SER A 296 4.06 -12.30 6.75
C SER A 296 4.54 -10.85 6.97
N PRO A 297 3.63 -9.92 7.29
CA PRO A 297 4.02 -8.57 7.70
C PRO A 297 4.95 -8.54 8.92
N ALA A 298 4.75 -9.47 9.85
CA ALA A 298 5.58 -9.60 11.04
C ALA A 298 7.02 -10.05 10.70
N GLN A 299 7.16 -11.00 9.76
CA GLN A 299 8.46 -11.42 9.26
C GLN A 299 9.19 -10.31 8.51
N MET A 300 8.46 -9.51 7.72
CA MET A 300 9.04 -8.35 7.02
C MET A 300 9.60 -7.31 8.01
N LEU A 301 8.83 -6.95 9.04
CA LEU A 301 9.27 -5.99 10.06
C LEU A 301 10.45 -6.51 10.90
N ALA A 302 10.39 -7.80 11.29
CA ALA A 302 11.48 -8.43 12.02
C ALA A 302 12.77 -8.44 11.20
N HIS A 303 12.68 -8.73 9.90
CA HIS A 303 13.84 -8.67 9.01
C HIS A 303 14.39 -7.24 8.84
N LEU A 304 13.49 -6.27 8.66
CA LEU A 304 13.83 -4.85 8.48
C LEU A 304 14.68 -4.29 9.64
N THR A 305 14.45 -4.79 10.86
CA THR A 305 15.10 -4.29 12.08
C THR A 305 16.16 -5.22 12.66
N SER A 306 16.35 -6.42 12.09
CA SER A 306 17.20 -7.48 12.64
C SER A 306 18.68 -7.10 12.80
N ASN A 307 19.17 -6.16 12.02
CA ASN A 307 20.54 -5.63 12.08
C ASN A 307 20.70 -4.44 13.05
N GLY A 308 19.65 -4.07 13.79
CA GLY A 308 19.63 -2.89 14.66
C GLY A 308 19.24 -1.59 13.95
N ALA A 309 18.73 -1.66 12.71
CA ALA A 309 18.15 -0.50 12.06
C ALA A 309 16.92 -0.01 12.86
N ALA A 310 16.86 1.30 13.14
CA ALA A 310 15.77 1.88 13.88
C ALA A 310 14.49 1.88 13.04
N ALA A 311 13.36 1.45 13.64
CA ALA A 311 12.04 1.76 13.12
C ALA A 311 11.55 3.07 13.76
N ARG A 312 10.83 3.90 12.99
CA ARG A 312 10.32 5.21 13.43
C ARG A 312 8.82 5.30 13.21
N THR A 313 8.15 6.09 14.03
CA THR A 313 6.75 6.46 13.80
C THR A 313 6.58 7.06 12.40
N GLY A 314 5.72 6.47 11.58
CA GLY A 314 5.50 6.88 10.20
C GLY A 314 6.35 6.16 9.17
N ASP A 315 7.23 5.23 9.55
CA ASP A 315 7.85 4.33 8.57
C ASP A 315 6.76 3.50 7.90
N LEU A 316 6.80 3.44 6.58
CA LEU A 316 5.93 2.64 5.72
C LEU A 316 6.74 1.47 5.16
N PHE A 317 6.24 0.25 5.31
CA PHE A 317 6.77 -0.88 4.55
C PHE A 317 5.65 -1.58 3.78
N ALA A 318 5.86 -1.74 2.49
CA ALA A 318 4.90 -2.38 1.59
C ALA A 318 5.26 -3.84 1.34
N SER A 319 4.25 -4.63 1.00
CA SER A 319 4.38 -6.08 0.84
C SER A 319 5.09 -6.52 -0.44
N GLY A 320 5.27 -5.59 -1.36
CA GLY A 320 5.46 -5.95 -2.76
C GLY A 320 4.15 -6.40 -3.40
N THR A 321 4.16 -6.49 -4.72
CA THR A 321 2.98 -6.82 -5.53
C THR A 321 2.28 -8.07 -5.01
N VAL A 322 0.99 -7.95 -4.76
CA VAL A 322 0.12 -9.08 -4.40
C VAL A 322 -0.26 -9.85 -5.66
N SER A 323 0.08 -11.13 -5.73
CA SER A 323 -0.33 -12.00 -6.82
C SER A 323 -0.68 -13.39 -6.31
N GLY A 324 -1.64 -14.03 -6.98
CA GLY A 324 -2.03 -15.41 -6.77
C GLY A 324 -1.75 -16.30 -8.00
N PRO A 325 -2.13 -17.58 -7.95
CA PRO A 325 -1.80 -18.55 -9.00
C PRO A 325 -2.51 -18.29 -10.34
N GLY A 326 -3.69 -17.69 -10.32
CA GLY A 326 -4.50 -17.46 -11.51
C GLY A 326 -4.12 -16.19 -12.28
N LYS A 327 -4.34 -16.16 -13.61
CA LYS A 327 -4.04 -14.97 -14.44
C LYS A 327 -4.75 -13.71 -13.93
N ARG A 328 -6.04 -13.81 -13.57
CA ARG A 328 -6.82 -12.70 -13.02
C ARG A 328 -6.55 -12.42 -11.53
N GLN A 329 -5.53 -13.03 -10.95
CA GLN A 329 -5.08 -12.81 -9.58
C GLN A 329 -3.72 -12.12 -9.53
N ARG A 330 -3.27 -11.51 -10.62
CA ARG A 330 -1.97 -10.84 -10.75
C ARG A 330 -2.11 -9.35 -10.45
N GLY A 331 -1.29 -8.83 -9.57
CA GLY A 331 -1.36 -7.45 -9.08
C GLY A 331 -0.59 -6.43 -9.93
N ALA A 332 0.08 -6.86 -11.00
CA ALA A 332 0.81 -5.98 -11.92
C ALA A 332 0.45 -6.27 -13.38
N PHE A 333 0.42 -5.25 -14.24
CA PHE A 333 0.07 -5.43 -15.65
C PHE A 333 1.16 -6.17 -16.43
N ILE A 334 2.43 -6.03 -16.04
CA ILE A 334 3.51 -6.83 -16.62
C ILE A 334 3.27 -8.34 -16.48
N GLU A 335 2.71 -8.78 -15.35
CA GLU A 335 2.32 -10.18 -15.15
C GLU A 335 1.04 -10.51 -15.91
N LEU A 336 0.03 -9.62 -15.81
CA LEU A 336 -1.28 -9.81 -16.42
C LEU A 336 -1.17 -9.96 -17.94
N THR A 337 -0.31 -9.15 -18.57
CA THR A 337 -0.07 -9.12 -20.00
C THR A 337 1.14 -9.95 -20.45
N TRP A 338 1.77 -10.67 -19.50
CA TRP A 338 2.98 -11.47 -19.71
C TRP A 338 4.07 -10.69 -20.47
N GLY A 339 4.47 -9.55 -19.88
CA GLY A 339 5.47 -8.67 -20.49
C GLY A 339 5.01 -7.97 -21.77
N GLY A 340 3.70 -7.89 -22.01
CA GLY A 340 3.10 -7.30 -23.21
C GLY A 340 2.88 -8.28 -24.34
N GLN A 341 3.11 -9.59 -24.13
CA GLN A 341 2.90 -10.63 -25.13
C GLN A 341 1.43 -11.11 -25.21
N GLU A 342 0.68 -10.92 -24.13
CA GLU A 342 -0.71 -11.33 -23.96
C GLU A 342 -1.58 -10.11 -23.60
N PRO A 343 -1.97 -9.27 -24.55
CA PRO A 343 -2.79 -8.10 -24.26
C PRO A 343 -4.08 -8.45 -23.51
N VAL A 344 -4.58 -7.52 -22.73
CA VAL A 344 -5.91 -7.58 -22.10
C VAL A 344 -6.84 -6.59 -22.78
N THR A 345 -8.11 -6.95 -22.85
CA THR A 345 -9.13 -6.03 -23.38
C THR A 345 -9.57 -5.08 -22.27
N VAL A 346 -9.47 -3.77 -22.49
CA VAL A 346 -9.97 -2.72 -21.61
C VAL A 346 -10.81 -1.77 -22.46
N ARG A 347 -12.09 -1.62 -22.15
CA ARG A 347 -13.06 -0.82 -22.94
C ARG A 347 -13.09 -1.14 -24.42
N GLY A 348 -12.90 -2.42 -24.76
CA GLY A 348 -12.91 -2.90 -26.16
C GLY A 348 -11.59 -2.73 -26.91
N GLU A 349 -10.54 -2.21 -26.26
CA GLU A 349 -9.20 -2.04 -26.85
C GLU A 349 -8.21 -3.03 -26.23
N GLU A 350 -7.27 -3.53 -27.05
CA GLU A 350 -6.14 -4.32 -26.55
C GLU A 350 -5.11 -3.44 -25.88
N ARG A 351 -4.76 -3.77 -24.64
CA ARG A 351 -3.86 -2.98 -23.79
C ARG A 351 -2.79 -3.87 -23.18
N THR A 352 -1.60 -3.31 -23.02
CA THR A 352 -0.45 -3.99 -22.37
C THR A 352 0.14 -3.22 -21.22
N PHE A 353 0.35 -1.92 -21.38
CA PHE A 353 0.87 -0.97 -20.38
C PHE A 353 0.06 0.33 -20.44
N LEU A 354 0.19 1.13 -19.38
CA LEU A 354 -0.52 2.38 -19.23
C LEU A 354 -0.11 3.44 -20.27
N LEU A 355 -1.10 4.10 -20.84
CA LEU A 355 -0.96 5.28 -21.71
C LEU A 355 -1.30 6.56 -20.92
N ASP A 356 -0.90 7.71 -21.48
CA ASP A 356 -1.31 9.00 -20.93
C ASP A 356 -2.83 9.13 -20.99
N GLY A 357 -3.43 9.62 -19.91
CA GLY A 357 -4.87 9.68 -19.72
C GLY A 357 -5.51 8.41 -19.15
N ASP A 358 -4.78 7.31 -18.99
CA ASP A 358 -5.32 6.14 -18.30
C ASP A 358 -5.53 6.39 -16.82
N HIS A 359 -6.57 5.77 -16.27
CA HIS A 359 -6.94 5.78 -14.87
C HIS A 359 -6.83 4.38 -14.28
N VAL A 360 -6.26 4.30 -13.10
CA VAL A 360 -6.22 3.07 -12.29
C VAL A 360 -6.92 3.30 -10.97
N LEU A 361 -7.67 2.30 -10.53
CA LEU A 361 -8.23 2.24 -9.18
C LEU A 361 -7.88 0.89 -8.58
N ILE A 362 -7.36 0.91 -7.36
CA ILE A 362 -7.16 -0.27 -6.52
C ILE A 362 -8.04 -0.09 -5.29
N SER A 363 -8.94 -1.04 -5.07
CA SER A 363 -9.73 -1.15 -3.86
C SER A 363 -9.40 -2.43 -3.12
N GLY A 364 -9.74 -2.51 -1.84
CA GLY A 364 -9.46 -3.68 -1.02
C GLY A 364 -10.51 -3.87 0.05
N SER A 365 -10.82 -5.13 0.34
CA SER A 365 -11.75 -5.47 1.40
C SER A 365 -11.38 -6.79 2.09
N ALA A 366 -11.81 -6.91 3.36
CA ALA A 366 -11.59 -8.09 4.18
C ALA A 366 -12.84 -8.42 5.00
N ALA A 367 -12.86 -9.59 5.64
CA ALA A 367 -13.86 -9.91 6.65
C ALA A 367 -13.67 -8.99 7.86
N GLY A 368 -14.78 -8.43 8.36
CA GLY A 368 -14.85 -7.68 9.61
C GLY A 368 -15.37 -8.52 10.77
N ALA A 369 -15.30 -7.95 11.96
CA ALA A 369 -15.91 -8.55 13.14
C ALA A 369 -17.44 -8.66 12.99
N ALA A 370 -18.05 -9.59 13.70
CA ALA A 370 -19.51 -9.81 13.69
C ALA A 370 -20.12 -10.06 12.28
N GLY A 371 -19.33 -10.56 11.33
CA GLY A 371 -19.80 -10.86 9.97
C GLY A 371 -19.87 -9.64 9.03
N GLY A 372 -19.37 -8.47 9.47
CA GLY A 372 -19.22 -7.28 8.63
C GLY A 372 -18.07 -7.40 7.63
N ARG A 373 -17.86 -6.33 6.86
CA ARG A 373 -16.72 -6.18 5.95
C ARG A 373 -15.90 -4.95 6.34
N ILE A 374 -14.60 -5.03 6.07
CA ILE A 374 -13.62 -3.94 6.21
C ILE A 374 -13.26 -3.48 4.80
N ALA A 375 -13.36 -2.18 4.54
CA ALA A 375 -12.83 -1.55 3.33
C ALA A 375 -11.61 -0.68 3.67
N PHE A 376 -10.60 -0.68 2.80
CA PHE A 376 -9.35 0.05 3.01
C PHE A 376 -9.41 1.51 2.48
N GLY A 377 -10.47 1.87 1.75
CA GLY A 377 -10.46 3.05 0.90
C GLY A 377 -9.69 2.78 -0.40
N ASP A 378 -9.90 3.64 -1.39
CA ASP A 378 -9.34 3.41 -2.71
C ASP A 378 -7.97 4.05 -2.86
N VAL A 379 -7.12 3.45 -3.69
CA VAL A 379 -5.96 4.10 -4.29
C VAL A 379 -6.25 4.32 -5.77
N ARG A 380 -6.30 5.57 -6.19
CA ARG A 380 -6.55 5.95 -7.58
C ARG A 380 -5.50 6.93 -8.09
N GLY A 381 -5.25 6.91 -9.40
CA GLY A 381 -4.39 7.89 -10.06
C GLY A 381 -4.65 7.90 -11.56
N ALA A 382 -4.44 9.06 -12.17
CA ALA A 382 -4.43 9.22 -13.62
C ALA A 382 -3.00 9.45 -14.11
N ILE A 383 -2.71 8.95 -15.32
CA ILE A 383 -1.39 9.15 -15.94
C ILE A 383 -1.38 10.47 -16.69
N ALA A 384 -0.63 11.43 -16.16
CA ALA A 384 -0.35 12.69 -16.85
C ALA A 384 0.82 12.54 -17.84
N ALA A 385 0.70 13.21 -18.98
CA ALA A 385 1.80 13.29 -19.95
C ALA A 385 3.06 13.87 -19.31
N PRO A 386 4.26 13.47 -19.77
CA PRO A 386 5.50 14.03 -19.26
C PRO A 386 5.51 15.55 -19.51
N SER A 387 5.96 16.33 -18.51
CA SER A 387 6.13 17.76 -18.68
C SER A 387 7.10 18.02 -19.84
N SER A 388 6.71 18.88 -20.78
CA SER A 388 7.60 19.37 -21.85
C SER A 388 8.66 20.27 -21.26
N SER A 389 9.60 19.74 -20.46
CA SER A 389 10.81 20.46 -20.11
C SER A 389 11.66 20.54 -21.38
N GLY A 390 11.80 21.73 -21.94
CA GLY A 390 12.50 22.02 -23.19
C GLY A 390 14.01 21.74 -23.16
N ARG A 391 14.36 20.46 -23.03
CA ARG A 391 15.64 19.93 -23.47
C ARG A 391 15.38 19.05 -24.68
N THR A 392 15.36 19.69 -25.83
CA THR A 392 15.59 18.99 -27.09
C THR A 392 16.99 18.39 -27.02
N ASP A 393 17.08 17.08 -27.23
CA ASP A 393 18.34 16.41 -27.51
C ASP A 393 19.05 17.14 -28.65
N THR A 394 20.16 17.80 -28.35
CA THR A 394 21.16 18.25 -29.33
C THR A 394 22.35 17.30 -29.29
#